data_234dad3f784f3c70cd941b93641f1acc
#
_entry.id   234dad3f784f3c70cd941b93641f1acc
#
_cell.length_a   1.000
_cell.length_b   1.000
_cell.length_c   1.000
_cell.angle_alpha   90.00
_cell.angle_beta   90.00
_cell.angle_gamma   90.00
#
_symmetry.space_group_name_H-M   'P 1'
#
loop_
_entity.id
_entity.type
_entity.pdbx_description
1 polymer ?
#
loop_
_entity_poly.entity_id
_entity_poly.type
_entity_poly.pdbx_seq_one_letter_code
_entity_poly.pdbx_strand_id
1 'polypeptide(L)'
;MSLRSIALLSFCVLLAACSKINQENYSKLSAGMPKAEVEALLGKATDCSGALGMSSCTWGDKNSFISVQYAGDKVLMFSGQGLK
;
A
#
# COMPACT_ATOMS: atom_id res chain seq x y z
N MET A 1 14.91 -23.66 22.06
CA MET A 1 13.97 -22.72 22.67
C MET A 1 13.77 -21.50 21.82
N SER A 2 14.83 -20.74 21.62
CA SER A 2 14.74 -19.50 20.88
C SER A 2 14.28 -19.70 19.43
N LEU A 3 14.55 -20.84 18.85
CA LEU A 3 14.15 -21.11 17.49
C LEU A 3 12.63 -21.10 17.30
N ARG A 4 11.91 -21.58 18.30
CA ARG A 4 10.45 -21.58 18.22
C ARG A 4 9.91 -20.17 18.24
N SER A 5 10.47 -19.32 19.08
CA SER A 5 10.03 -17.94 19.15
C SER A 5 10.26 -17.22 17.83
N ILE A 6 11.37 -17.51 17.18
CA ILE A 6 11.69 -16.89 15.90
C ILE A 6 10.68 -17.33 14.84
N ALA A 7 10.31 -18.60 14.84
CA ALA A 7 9.33 -19.10 13.88
C ALA A 7 7.98 -18.42 14.05
N LEU A 8 7.58 -18.20 15.29
CA LEU A 8 6.31 -17.52 15.54
C LEU A 8 6.33 -16.09 15.05
N LEU A 9 7.44 -15.40 15.25
CA LEU A 9 7.56 -14.03 14.77
C LEU A 9 7.47 -13.96 13.26
N SER A 10 8.07 -14.90 12.57
CA SER A 10 7.99 -14.95 11.11
C SER A 10 6.54 -15.10 10.64
N PHE A 11 5.78 -15.92 11.32
CA PHE A 11 4.38 -16.11 10.98
C PHE A 11 3.59 -14.81 11.14
N CYS A 12 3.84 -14.08 12.22
CA CYS A 12 3.16 -12.81 12.45
C CYS A 12 3.48 -11.79 11.36
N VAL A 13 4.71 -11.79 10.87
CA VAL A 13 5.10 -10.89 9.80
C VAL A 13 4.28 -11.18 8.53
N LEU A 14 4.06 -12.44 8.23
CA LEU A 14 3.27 -12.81 7.07
C LEU A 14 1.83 -12.31 7.18
N LEU A 15 1.25 -12.43 8.38
CA LEU A 15 -0.09 -11.93 8.60
C LEU A 15 -0.16 -10.41 8.43
N ALA A 16 0.83 -9.72 8.94
CA ALA A 16 0.88 -8.27 8.79
C ALA A 16 0.96 -7.88 7.32
N ALA A 17 1.71 -8.63 6.51
CA ALA A 17 1.83 -8.35 5.08
C ALA A 17 0.49 -8.47 4.36
N CYS A 18 -0.38 -9.37 4.80
CA CYS A 18 -1.68 -9.56 4.18
C CYS A 18 -2.66 -8.44 4.51
N SER A 19 -2.33 -7.59 5.49
CA SER A 19 -3.24 -6.56 5.98
C SER A 19 -2.74 -5.16 5.69
N LYS A 20 -2.02 -4.97 4.60
CA LYS A 20 -1.45 -3.65 4.29
C LYS A 20 -2.49 -2.65 3.82
N ILE A 21 -3.62 -3.11 3.30
CA ILE A 21 -4.68 -2.23 2.83
C ILE A 21 -5.62 -1.98 4.01
N ASN A 22 -5.31 -0.95 4.78
CA ASN A 22 -6.08 -0.63 5.97
C ASN A 22 -6.04 0.87 6.23
N GLN A 23 -6.87 1.32 7.16
CA GLN A 23 -6.99 2.73 7.48
C GLN A 23 -5.69 3.29 8.04
N GLU A 24 -4.97 2.51 8.82
CA GLU A 24 -3.72 2.96 9.42
C GLU A 24 -2.70 3.31 8.34
N ASN A 25 -2.49 2.42 7.37
CA ASN A 25 -1.55 2.67 6.29
C ASN A 25 -2.03 3.79 5.38
N TYR A 26 -3.32 3.85 5.14
CA TYR A 26 -3.90 4.92 4.35
C TYR A 26 -3.60 6.30 4.97
N SER A 27 -3.69 6.39 6.28
CA SER A 27 -3.47 7.65 6.98
C SER A 27 -2.02 8.13 6.90
N LYS A 28 -1.10 7.25 6.50
CA LYS A 28 0.31 7.60 6.34
C LYS A 28 0.64 8.16 4.96
N LEU A 29 -0.29 8.10 4.04
CA LEU A 29 -0.08 8.64 2.71
C LEU A 29 -0.11 10.16 2.74
N SER A 30 0.68 10.79 1.87
CA SER A 30 0.67 12.24 1.75
C SER A 30 1.08 12.64 0.34
N ALA A 31 0.60 13.81 -0.07
CA ALA A 31 0.96 14.35 -1.38
C ALA A 31 2.44 14.65 -1.41
N GLY A 32 3.10 14.34 -2.53
CA GLY A 32 4.53 14.52 -2.66
C GLY A 32 5.36 13.34 -2.23
N MET A 33 4.72 12.31 -1.63
CA MET A 33 5.43 11.12 -1.20
C MET A 33 6.00 10.37 -2.40
N PRO A 34 7.25 9.87 -2.34
CA PRO A 34 7.80 9.10 -3.44
C PRO A 34 7.05 7.80 -3.67
N LYS A 35 6.95 7.39 -4.92
CA LYS A 35 6.28 6.15 -5.28
C LYS A 35 6.88 4.95 -4.55
N ALA A 36 8.21 4.91 -4.41
CA ALA A 36 8.87 3.82 -3.70
C ALA A 36 8.41 3.73 -2.25
N GLU A 37 8.14 4.87 -1.63
CA GLU A 37 7.69 4.88 -0.24
C GLU A 37 6.26 4.37 -0.13
N VAL A 38 5.41 4.71 -1.10
CA VAL A 38 4.05 4.19 -1.15
C VAL A 38 4.07 2.67 -1.29
N GLU A 39 4.94 2.16 -2.15
CA GLU A 39 5.04 0.72 -2.36
C GLU A 39 5.60 0.01 -1.13
N ALA A 40 6.49 0.66 -0.39
CA ALA A 40 6.98 0.09 0.86
C ALA A 40 5.87 0.00 1.90
N LEU A 41 4.96 0.95 1.86
CA LEU A 41 3.86 1.02 2.81
C LEU A 41 2.71 0.09 2.43
N LEU A 42 2.29 0.10 1.17
CA LEU A 42 1.12 -0.64 0.70
C LEU A 42 1.43 -1.94 -0.03
N GLY A 43 2.69 -2.14 -0.38
CA GLY A 43 3.08 -3.30 -1.16
C GLY A 43 2.90 -3.06 -2.65
N LYS A 44 2.90 -4.15 -3.41
CA LYS A 44 2.73 -4.07 -4.85
C LYS A 44 1.28 -3.80 -5.20
N ALA A 45 1.05 -2.85 -6.09
CA ALA A 45 -0.31 -2.49 -6.47
C ALA A 45 -1.00 -3.63 -7.21
N THR A 46 -2.31 -3.70 -7.05
CA THR A 46 -3.12 -4.68 -7.75
C THR A 46 -3.21 -4.34 -9.23
N ASP A 47 -3.34 -3.07 -9.53
CA ASP A 47 -3.50 -2.61 -10.91
C ASP A 47 -2.95 -1.19 -11.05
N CYS A 48 -2.29 -0.91 -12.15
CA CYS A 48 -1.77 0.41 -12.45
C CYS A 48 -1.99 0.74 -13.90
N SER A 49 -2.25 2.01 -14.19
CA SER A 49 -2.34 2.51 -15.54
C SER A 49 -1.78 3.93 -15.58
N GLY A 50 -1.31 4.37 -16.75
CA GLY A 50 -0.74 5.69 -16.83
C GLY A 50 -0.50 6.14 -18.24
N ALA A 51 -0.34 7.45 -18.41
CA ALA A 51 -0.07 8.08 -19.68
C ALA A 51 0.45 9.49 -19.44
N LEU A 52 1.34 9.97 -20.30
CA LEU A 52 1.79 11.36 -20.33
C LEU A 52 2.41 11.81 -19.01
N GLY A 53 3.19 10.91 -18.39
CA GLY A 53 3.88 11.25 -17.16
C GLY A 53 3.04 11.14 -15.90
N MET A 54 1.78 10.72 -16.03
CA MET A 54 0.91 10.52 -14.89
C MET A 54 0.48 9.08 -14.82
N SER A 55 0.25 8.59 -13.61
CA SER A 55 -0.16 7.21 -13.43
C SER A 55 -1.11 7.10 -12.26
N SER A 56 -1.87 6.02 -12.24
CA SER A 56 -2.82 5.73 -11.19
C SER A 56 -2.69 4.26 -10.82
N CYS A 57 -2.50 3.98 -9.54
CA CYS A 57 -2.38 2.62 -9.06
C CYS A 57 -3.44 2.37 -8.00
N THR A 58 -3.94 1.12 -7.96
CA THR A 58 -4.97 0.73 -7.02
C THR A 58 -4.52 -0.52 -6.28
N TRP A 59 -4.74 -0.52 -4.98
CA TRP A 59 -4.48 -1.66 -4.10
C TRP A 59 -5.79 -2.14 -3.53
N GLY A 60 -6.00 -3.47 -3.51
CA GLY A 60 -7.20 -4.04 -2.94
C GLY A 60 -8.20 -4.51 -3.97
N ASP A 61 -9.47 -4.51 -3.58
CA ASP A 61 -10.56 -4.93 -4.46
C ASP A 61 -11.66 -3.88 -4.45
N LYS A 62 -12.78 -4.19 -5.11
CA LYS A 62 -13.84 -3.19 -5.23
C LYS A 62 -14.58 -2.87 -3.93
N ASN A 63 -14.42 -3.70 -2.91
CA ASN A 63 -15.07 -3.45 -1.63
C ASN A 63 -14.17 -2.68 -0.68
N SER A 64 -12.85 -2.82 -0.83
CA SER A 64 -11.89 -2.21 0.06
C SER A 64 -10.63 -1.93 -0.75
N PHE A 65 -10.34 -0.66 -0.98
CA PHE A 65 -9.22 -0.30 -1.85
C PHE A 65 -8.62 1.03 -1.48
N ILE A 66 -7.38 1.23 -1.94
CA ILE A 66 -6.71 2.51 -1.91
C ILE A 66 -6.28 2.81 -3.33
N SER A 67 -6.56 4.02 -3.80
CA SER A 67 -6.17 4.47 -5.13
C SER A 67 -5.24 5.66 -4.98
N VAL A 68 -4.11 5.63 -5.68
CA VAL A 68 -3.11 6.69 -5.62
C VAL A 68 -2.81 7.16 -7.03
N GLN A 69 -2.84 8.47 -7.23
CA GLN A 69 -2.47 9.06 -8.50
C GLN A 69 -1.12 9.75 -8.36
N TYR A 70 -0.24 9.49 -9.32
CA TYR A 70 1.12 10.01 -9.31
C TYR A 70 1.34 11.00 -10.45
N ALA A 71 2.12 12.01 -10.17
CA ALA A 71 2.69 12.88 -11.20
C ALA A 71 4.18 12.53 -11.23
N GLY A 72 4.61 11.85 -12.30
CA GLY A 72 5.93 11.26 -12.31
C GLY A 72 6.01 10.15 -11.28
N ASP A 73 6.92 10.26 -10.33
CA ASP A 73 7.06 9.27 -9.27
C ASP A 73 6.70 9.83 -7.89
N LYS A 74 5.89 10.89 -7.86
CA LYS A 74 5.43 11.50 -6.61
C LYS A 74 3.92 11.45 -6.54
N VAL A 75 3.39 11.27 -5.33
CA VAL A 75 1.96 11.22 -5.11
C VAL A 75 1.34 12.59 -5.38
N LEU A 76 0.32 12.62 -6.23
CA LEU A 76 -0.43 13.82 -6.52
C LEU A 76 -1.69 13.87 -5.65
N MET A 77 -2.44 12.78 -5.62
CA MET A 77 -3.62 12.67 -4.78
C MET A 77 -3.91 11.19 -4.54
N PHE A 78 -4.73 10.91 -3.54
CA PHE A 78 -5.06 9.54 -3.18
C PHE A 78 -6.44 9.49 -2.55
N SER A 79 -7.06 8.31 -2.61
CA SER A 79 -8.36 8.09 -2.00
C SER A 79 -8.47 6.64 -1.56
N GLY A 80 -9.39 6.37 -0.66
CA GLY A 80 -9.60 5.03 -0.15
C GLY A 80 -11.06 4.80 0.17
N GLN A 81 -11.47 3.54 0.21
CA GLN A 81 -12.84 3.16 0.50
C GLN A 81 -12.86 1.81 1.17
N GLY A 82 -13.78 1.64 2.13
CA GLY A 82 -13.98 0.37 2.82
C GLY A 82 -12.80 -0.07 3.68
N LEU A 83 -11.96 0.86 4.08
CA LEU A 83 -10.77 0.53 4.86
C LEU A 83 -11.11 0.33 6.33
N LYS A 84 -10.38 -0.55 6.96
CA LYS A 84 -10.49 -0.84 8.38
C LYS A 84 -9.13 -0.75 9.04
#